data_69cfb8d81218470467a5154a43e95b44
#
_entry.id   69cfb8d81218470467a5154a43e95b44
#
_cell.length_a   1.000
_cell.length_b   1.000
_cell.length_c   1.000
_cell.angle_alpha   90.00
_cell.angle_beta   90.00
_cell.angle_gamma   90.00
#
_symmetry.space_group_name_H-M   'P 1'
#
loop_
_entity.id
_entity.type
_entity.pdbx_description
1 polymer ?
#
loop_
_entity_poly.entity_id
_entity_poly.type
_entity_poly.pdbx_seq_one_letter_code
_entity_poly.pdbx_strand_id
1 'polypeptide(L)'
;RVKLGVDPTAPDIHFGHTVGLQKLRQFQDLGHEGILIIGDFTAMIGDPSGRSATRPQLTHDEVLANARTYQEQAFKVLDQAKTEVVFNGGWFQKMTFTDVIRLNSRVTLQQMLQREDFRERMDKAQPIRAHEVQYPIMQGWDSVVIKADVELGGTDQLFNIMVGRDLQKEERQEPQVAMMLPILEGLDGRQKMSKSLGNAIGVSEAPGEMFGKVMSISDGLMARWYGQLLGRELCRDEHPMTAKKQLAR
;
A
#
# COMPACT_ATOMS: atom_id res chain seq x y z
N ARG A 1 -11.96 -1.15 -13.46
CA ARG A 1 -11.17 -1.99 -12.55
C ARG A 1 -10.28 -1.11 -11.68
N VAL A 2 -10.49 -1.13 -10.38
CA VAL A 2 -9.75 -0.30 -9.42
C VAL A 2 -8.80 -1.20 -8.61
N LYS A 3 -7.50 -0.98 -8.72
CA LYS A 3 -6.43 -1.79 -8.14
C LYS A 3 -5.95 -1.19 -6.80
N LEU A 4 -5.75 -2.05 -5.82
CA LEU A 4 -4.96 -1.78 -4.62
C LEU A 4 -4.01 -2.96 -4.41
N GLY A 5 -2.71 -2.71 -4.41
CA GLY A 5 -1.68 -3.71 -4.10
C GLY A 5 -1.26 -3.65 -2.64
N VAL A 6 -1.08 -4.81 -2.01
CA VAL A 6 -0.57 -4.94 -0.64
C VAL A 6 0.44 -6.08 -0.56
N ASP A 7 1.60 -5.82 0.05
CA ASP A 7 2.61 -6.82 0.32
C ASP A 7 2.41 -7.37 1.74
N PRO A 8 2.16 -8.67 1.92
CA PRO A 8 1.94 -9.28 3.24
C PRO A 8 3.27 -9.47 3.99
N THR A 9 3.93 -8.37 4.30
CA THR A 9 5.23 -8.37 5.01
C THR A 9 5.12 -8.58 6.53
N ALA A 10 3.90 -8.59 7.06
CA ALA A 10 3.56 -8.89 8.46
C ALA A 10 2.14 -9.48 8.49
N PRO A 11 1.75 -10.28 9.50
CA PRO A 11 0.47 -10.99 9.50
C PRO A 11 -0.76 -10.10 9.65
N ASP A 12 -0.60 -8.83 10.02
CA ASP A 12 -1.74 -8.00 10.38
C ASP A 12 -1.80 -6.66 9.65
N ILE A 13 -3.00 -6.27 9.32
CA ILE A 13 -3.38 -4.95 8.82
C ILE A 13 -3.52 -3.97 10.00
N HIS A 14 -3.12 -2.72 9.81
CA HIS A 14 -3.35 -1.62 10.75
C HIS A 14 -4.12 -0.47 10.08
N PHE A 15 -4.56 0.52 10.85
CA PHE A 15 -5.38 1.63 10.35
C PHE A 15 -4.77 2.37 9.15
N GLY A 16 -3.45 2.42 9.02
CA GLY A 16 -2.81 3.00 7.83
C GLY A 16 -3.21 2.29 6.53
N HIS A 17 -3.42 0.98 6.55
CA HIS A 17 -3.89 0.23 5.39
C HIS A 17 -5.38 0.46 5.11
N THR A 18 -6.18 0.76 6.15
CA THR A 18 -7.62 0.94 5.98
C THR A 18 -7.95 2.17 5.15
N VAL A 19 -7.07 3.18 5.07
CA VAL A 19 -7.26 4.34 4.19
C VAL A 19 -7.42 3.90 2.73
N GLY A 20 -6.52 3.03 2.25
CA GLY A 20 -6.62 2.46 0.90
C GLY A 20 -7.82 1.53 0.73
N LEU A 21 -8.05 0.65 1.71
CA LEU A 21 -9.18 -0.27 1.68
C LEU A 21 -10.54 0.46 1.67
N GLN A 22 -10.71 1.49 2.49
CA GLN A 22 -11.91 2.31 2.50
C GLN A 22 -12.14 3.04 1.16
N LYS A 23 -11.06 3.54 0.53
CA LYS A 23 -11.17 4.14 -0.78
C LYS A 23 -11.61 3.11 -1.83
N LEU A 24 -11.03 1.92 -1.81
CA LEU A 24 -11.46 0.82 -2.69
C LEU A 24 -12.93 0.45 -2.44
N ARG A 25 -13.36 0.41 -1.17
CA ARG A 25 -14.77 0.18 -0.80
C ARG A 25 -15.70 1.25 -1.36
N GLN A 26 -15.31 2.53 -1.34
CA GLN A 26 -16.10 3.62 -1.95
C GLN A 26 -16.31 3.39 -3.45
N PHE A 27 -15.29 2.91 -4.17
CA PHE A 27 -15.45 2.52 -5.58
C PHE A 27 -16.41 1.34 -5.76
N GLN A 28 -16.33 0.35 -4.88
CA GLN A 28 -17.28 -0.80 -4.91
C GLN A 28 -18.73 -0.36 -4.65
N ASP A 29 -18.94 0.60 -3.76
CA ASP A 29 -20.27 1.15 -3.48
C ASP A 29 -20.83 1.93 -4.69
N LEU A 30 -19.96 2.49 -5.52
CA LEU A 30 -20.31 3.10 -6.81
C LEU A 30 -20.47 2.11 -7.97
N GLY A 31 -20.31 0.81 -7.72
CA GLY A 31 -20.50 -0.26 -8.71
C GLY A 31 -19.24 -0.63 -9.50
N HIS A 32 -18.05 -0.16 -9.11
CA HIS A 32 -16.79 -0.53 -9.75
C HIS A 32 -16.24 -1.86 -9.21
N GLU A 33 -15.49 -2.57 -10.04
CA GLU A 33 -14.79 -3.79 -9.67
C GLU A 33 -13.53 -3.45 -8.88
N GLY A 34 -13.45 -3.91 -7.63
CA GLY A 34 -12.28 -3.76 -6.77
C GLY A 34 -11.33 -4.95 -6.92
N ILE A 35 -10.05 -4.68 -7.17
CA ILE A 35 -9.01 -5.70 -7.28
C ILE A 35 -8.01 -5.50 -6.17
N LEU A 36 -7.94 -6.48 -5.27
CA LEU A 36 -6.93 -6.53 -4.22
C LEU A 36 -5.79 -7.45 -4.68
N ILE A 37 -4.63 -6.87 -5.00
CA ILE A 37 -3.44 -7.65 -5.33
C ILE A 37 -2.70 -7.97 -4.05
N ILE A 38 -2.53 -9.25 -3.79
CA ILE A 38 -1.61 -9.75 -2.76
C ILE A 38 -0.25 -9.95 -3.43
N GLY A 39 0.71 -9.15 -3.03
CA GLY A 39 2.07 -9.19 -3.55
C GLY A 39 2.88 -10.34 -2.94
N ASP A 40 2.48 -11.59 -3.20
CA ASP A 40 3.19 -12.76 -2.68
C ASP A 40 4.57 -12.95 -3.32
N PHE A 41 4.79 -12.44 -4.52
CA PHE A 41 6.09 -12.42 -5.15
C PHE A 41 6.88 -11.12 -4.82
N THR A 42 6.24 -9.96 -4.89
CA THR A 42 6.89 -8.67 -4.60
C THR A 42 7.29 -8.52 -3.13
N ALA A 43 6.58 -9.15 -2.19
CA ALA A 43 6.94 -9.17 -0.78
C ALA A 43 8.30 -9.83 -0.51
N MET A 44 8.72 -10.81 -1.33
CA MET A 44 10.04 -11.42 -1.23
C MET A 44 11.17 -10.44 -1.60
N ILE A 45 10.90 -9.46 -2.45
CA ILE A 45 11.83 -8.38 -2.80
C ILE A 45 11.79 -7.30 -1.72
N GLY A 46 10.59 -6.91 -1.31
CA GLY A 46 10.32 -5.82 -0.37
C GLY A 46 10.33 -4.45 -1.01
N ASP A 47 9.25 -3.71 -0.79
CA ASP A 47 9.11 -2.32 -1.28
C ASP A 47 10.19 -1.41 -0.68
N PRO A 48 11.02 -0.76 -1.49
CA PRO A 48 12.02 0.20 -1.04
C PRO A 48 11.42 1.55 -0.61
N SER A 49 10.14 1.84 -0.89
CA SER A 49 9.49 3.13 -0.64
C SER A 49 9.65 3.62 0.80
N GLY A 50 10.18 4.86 0.93
CA GLY A 50 10.33 5.54 2.21
C GLY A 50 11.27 4.83 3.20
N ARG A 51 12.29 4.13 2.72
CA ARG A 51 13.25 3.41 3.56
C ARG A 51 14.69 3.77 3.24
N SER A 52 15.48 3.85 4.30
CA SER A 52 16.92 4.11 4.23
C SER A 52 17.79 2.84 4.09
N ALA A 53 17.19 1.65 4.16
CA ALA A 53 17.92 0.38 4.09
C ALA A 53 17.09 -0.73 3.45
N THR A 54 17.79 -1.70 2.83
CA THR A 54 17.19 -2.90 2.24
C THR A 54 16.43 -3.71 3.30
N ARG A 55 15.23 -4.18 2.97
CA ARG A 55 14.44 -5.08 3.84
C ARG A 55 15.07 -6.47 3.89
N PRO A 56 14.97 -7.19 5.02
CA PRO A 56 15.17 -8.63 5.03
C PRO A 56 14.18 -9.30 4.06
N GLN A 57 14.68 -10.23 3.28
CA GLN A 57 13.83 -11.01 2.37
C GLN A 57 13.04 -12.05 3.17
N LEU A 58 11.73 -12.13 2.89
CA LEU A 58 10.87 -13.16 3.43
C LEU A 58 10.91 -14.41 2.54
N THR A 59 10.72 -15.55 3.14
CA THR A 59 10.48 -16.80 2.40
C THR A 59 9.07 -16.81 1.82
N HIS A 60 8.87 -17.59 0.74
CA HIS A 60 7.55 -17.73 0.13
C HIS A 60 6.49 -18.25 1.12
N ASP A 61 6.85 -19.22 1.98
CA ASP A 61 5.94 -19.79 2.98
C ASP A 61 5.51 -18.76 4.04
N GLU A 62 6.43 -17.90 4.49
CA GLU A 62 6.11 -16.80 5.40
C GLU A 62 5.16 -15.80 4.76
N VAL A 63 5.39 -15.46 3.49
CA VAL A 63 4.52 -14.57 2.74
C VAL A 63 3.12 -15.15 2.57
N LEU A 64 2.99 -16.44 2.22
CA LEU A 64 1.70 -17.11 2.09
C LEU A 64 0.94 -17.20 3.42
N ALA A 65 1.64 -17.46 4.52
CA ALA A 65 1.05 -17.47 5.85
C ALA A 65 0.46 -16.09 6.21
N ASN A 66 1.21 -15.02 5.96
CA ASN A 66 0.76 -13.65 6.16
C ASN A 66 -0.40 -13.27 5.23
N ALA A 67 -0.38 -13.71 3.96
CA ALA A 67 -1.38 -13.37 2.96
C ALA A 67 -2.80 -13.82 3.35
N ARG A 68 -2.92 -14.99 4.00
CA ARG A 68 -4.22 -15.50 4.49
C ARG A 68 -4.86 -14.56 5.50
N THR A 69 -4.08 -14.11 6.48
CA THR A 69 -4.58 -13.18 7.51
C THR A 69 -4.88 -11.79 6.93
N TYR A 70 -4.11 -11.34 5.93
CA TYR A 70 -4.36 -10.09 5.22
C TYR A 70 -5.71 -10.08 4.51
N GLN A 71 -6.02 -11.14 3.80
CA GLN A 71 -7.29 -11.27 3.08
C GLN A 71 -8.49 -11.24 4.04
N GLU A 72 -8.44 -12.03 5.12
CA GLU A 72 -9.49 -12.05 6.15
C GLU A 72 -9.71 -10.66 6.78
N GLN A 73 -8.64 -9.96 7.07
CA GLN A 73 -8.69 -8.62 7.67
C GLN A 73 -9.17 -7.56 6.66
N ALA A 74 -8.77 -7.65 5.39
CA ALA A 74 -9.23 -6.73 4.35
C ALA A 74 -10.75 -6.82 4.15
N PHE A 75 -11.35 -7.99 4.28
CA PHE A 75 -12.79 -8.19 4.18
C PHE A 75 -13.58 -7.66 5.38
N LYS A 76 -12.94 -7.16 6.42
CA LYS A 76 -13.64 -6.34 7.43
C LYS A 76 -14.06 -4.97 6.87
N VAL A 77 -13.43 -4.53 5.78
CA VAL A 77 -13.69 -3.24 5.12
C VAL A 77 -14.31 -3.42 3.74
N LEU A 78 -13.76 -4.33 2.93
CA LEU A 78 -14.17 -4.56 1.54
C LEU A 78 -15.42 -5.44 1.45
N ASP A 79 -16.21 -5.21 0.41
CA ASP A 79 -17.28 -6.12 0.00
C ASP A 79 -16.67 -7.33 -0.73
N GLN A 80 -16.74 -8.49 -0.10
CA GLN A 80 -16.16 -9.71 -0.64
C GLN A 80 -16.75 -10.11 -2.00
N ALA A 81 -18.05 -9.87 -2.22
CA ALA A 81 -18.71 -10.21 -3.48
C ALA A 81 -18.28 -9.31 -4.65
N LYS A 82 -17.71 -8.14 -4.35
CA LYS A 82 -17.22 -7.15 -5.33
C LYS A 82 -15.71 -7.03 -5.36
N THR A 83 -15.00 -7.94 -4.70
CA THR A 83 -13.53 -7.93 -4.65
C THR A 83 -12.97 -9.13 -5.38
N GLU A 84 -12.20 -8.89 -6.44
CA GLU A 84 -11.31 -9.89 -7.01
C GLU A 84 -9.99 -9.87 -6.25
N VAL A 85 -9.62 -10.98 -5.60
CA VAL A 85 -8.31 -11.14 -4.95
C VAL A 85 -7.40 -11.91 -5.88
N VAL A 86 -6.26 -11.31 -6.21
CA VAL A 86 -5.26 -11.92 -7.09
C VAL A 86 -3.89 -11.93 -6.43
N PHE A 87 -3.09 -12.94 -6.74
CA PHE A 87 -1.72 -13.10 -6.25
C PHE A 87 -0.77 -12.85 -7.41
N ASN A 88 0.19 -11.92 -7.25
CA ASN A 88 1.08 -11.58 -8.35
C ASN A 88 2.13 -12.66 -8.65
N GLY A 89 2.37 -13.61 -7.76
CA GLY A 89 3.10 -14.85 -8.07
C GLY A 89 2.48 -15.64 -9.21
N GLY A 90 1.18 -15.51 -9.45
CA GLY A 90 0.48 -16.18 -10.55
C GLY A 90 1.04 -15.89 -11.94
N TRP A 91 1.63 -14.73 -12.16
CA TRP A 91 2.32 -14.35 -13.40
C TRP A 91 3.83 -14.28 -13.26
N PHE A 92 4.40 -13.75 -12.15
CA PHE A 92 5.85 -13.63 -12.02
C PHE A 92 6.57 -14.97 -11.94
N GLN A 93 6.01 -15.99 -11.28
CA GLN A 93 6.61 -17.34 -11.21
C GLN A 93 6.68 -18.04 -12.56
N LYS A 94 5.85 -17.62 -13.53
CA LYS A 94 5.83 -18.19 -14.88
C LYS A 94 6.78 -17.50 -15.84
N MET A 95 7.31 -16.31 -15.45
CA MET A 95 8.25 -15.57 -16.28
C MET A 95 9.58 -16.31 -16.38
N THR A 96 10.02 -16.48 -17.61
CA THR A 96 11.39 -16.93 -17.87
C THR A 96 12.38 -15.79 -17.65
N PHE A 97 13.66 -16.12 -17.52
CA PHE A 97 14.69 -15.07 -17.42
C PHE A 97 14.68 -14.16 -18.65
N THR A 98 14.36 -14.69 -19.83
CA THR A 98 14.19 -13.88 -21.06
C THR A 98 13.05 -12.90 -20.95
N ASP A 99 11.94 -13.27 -20.33
CA ASP A 99 10.80 -12.38 -20.12
C ASP A 99 11.16 -11.25 -19.15
N VAL A 100 11.92 -11.54 -18.11
CA VAL A 100 12.44 -10.53 -17.17
C VAL A 100 13.37 -9.54 -17.88
N ILE A 101 14.28 -10.01 -18.76
CA ILE A 101 15.13 -9.14 -19.56
C ILE A 101 14.29 -8.24 -20.48
N ARG A 102 13.27 -8.79 -21.15
CA ARG A 102 12.34 -8.02 -21.99
C ARG A 102 11.56 -6.98 -21.19
N LEU A 103 11.11 -7.32 -20.00
CA LEU A 103 10.43 -6.37 -19.12
C LEU A 103 11.38 -5.23 -18.69
N ASN A 104 12.61 -5.56 -18.30
CA ASN A 104 13.62 -4.58 -17.89
C ASN A 104 14.06 -3.66 -19.05
N SER A 105 14.03 -4.13 -20.28
CA SER A 105 14.40 -3.28 -21.44
C SER A 105 13.42 -2.15 -21.73
N ARG A 106 12.24 -2.14 -21.08
CA ARG A 106 11.20 -1.10 -21.23
C ARG A 106 11.39 0.09 -20.31
N VAL A 107 12.30 0.01 -19.36
CA VAL A 107 12.61 1.07 -18.41
C VAL A 107 14.11 1.37 -18.45
N THR A 108 14.50 2.60 -18.11
CA THR A 108 15.92 2.95 -18.01
C THR A 108 16.36 2.93 -16.55
N LEU A 109 17.60 2.51 -16.30
CA LEU A 109 18.19 2.57 -14.97
C LEU A 109 18.21 4.02 -14.43
N GLN A 110 18.47 5.00 -15.30
CA GLN A 110 18.43 6.42 -14.95
C GLN A 110 17.05 6.83 -14.41
N GLN A 111 15.97 6.38 -15.05
CA GLN A 111 14.61 6.64 -14.56
C GLN A 111 14.39 6.00 -13.18
N MET A 112 14.79 4.74 -13.00
CA MET A 112 14.61 4.04 -11.72
C MET A 112 15.38 4.73 -10.58
N LEU A 113 16.61 5.20 -10.85
CA LEU A 113 17.45 5.89 -9.86
C LEU A 113 16.98 7.33 -9.55
N GLN A 114 16.00 7.88 -10.27
CA GLN A 114 15.38 9.17 -9.91
C GLN A 114 14.43 9.08 -8.72
N ARG A 115 14.08 7.89 -8.27
CA ARG A 115 13.28 7.67 -7.10
C ARG A 115 13.93 8.32 -5.87
N GLU A 116 13.13 9.03 -5.05
CA GLU A 116 13.65 9.89 -3.98
C GLU A 116 14.50 9.10 -2.97
N ASP A 117 14.03 7.95 -2.52
CA ASP A 117 14.75 7.09 -1.57
C ASP A 117 16.06 6.54 -2.14
N PHE A 118 16.11 6.22 -3.44
CA PHE A 118 17.36 5.81 -4.10
C PHE A 118 18.34 6.98 -4.22
N ARG A 119 17.85 8.17 -4.56
CA ARG A 119 18.70 9.38 -4.62
C ARG A 119 19.31 9.69 -3.25
N GLU A 120 18.49 9.71 -2.21
CA GLU A 120 18.98 9.92 -0.84
C GLU A 120 20.05 8.89 -0.42
N ARG A 121 19.85 7.62 -0.78
CA ARG A 121 20.81 6.55 -0.49
C ARG A 121 22.10 6.72 -1.29
N MET A 122 22.03 7.11 -2.56
CA MET A 122 23.21 7.42 -3.37
C MET A 122 24.00 8.60 -2.77
N ASP A 123 23.31 9.67 -2.38
CA ASP A 123 23.94 10.85 -1.77
C ASP A 123 24.63 10.52 -0.43
N LYS A 124 24.10 9.55 0.30
CA LYS A 124 24.67 9.03 1.56
C LYS A 124 25.65 7.87 1.36
N ALA A 125 26.04 7.55 0.12
CA ALA A 125 26.85 6.40 -0.24
C ALA A 125 26.37 5.06 0.33
N GLN A 126 25.04 4.91 0.47
CA GLN A 126 24.41 3.68 0.94
C GLN A 126 24.12 2.74 -0.25
N PRO A 127 24.28 1.41 -0.08
CA PRO A 127 24.12 0.48 -1.19
C PRO A 127 22.65 0.37 -1.64
N ILE A 128 22.46 0.33 -2.96
CA ILE A 128 21.18 -0.04 -3.60
C ILE A 128 21.39 -1.39 -4.27
N ARG A 129 20.60 -2.38 -3.90
CA ARG A 129 20.70 -3.73 -4.48
C ARG A 129 19.91 -3.82 -5.77
N ALA A 130 20.40 -4.58 -6.74
CA ALA A 130 19.77 -4.73 -8.06
C ALA A 130 18.30 -5.22 -7.99
N HIS A 131 17.95 -6.10 -7.03
CA HIS A 131 16.57 -6.56 -6.86
C HIS A 131 15.62 -5.45 -6.39
N GLU A 132 16.10 -4.45 -5.64
CA GLU A 132 15.27 -3.32 -5.20
C GLU A 132 14.79 -2.48 -6.39
N VAL A 133 15.62 -2.38 -7.44
CA VAL A 133 15.27 -1.68 -8.69
C VAL A 133 14.16 -2.40 -9.46
N GLN A 134 14.00 -3.71 -9.25
CA GLN A 134 12.92 -4.50 -9.89
C GLN A 134 11.53 -4.19 -9.29
N TYR A 135 11.45 -3.78 -8.04
CA TYR A 135 10.18 -3.61 -7.35
C TYR A 135 9.20 -2.66 -8.08
N PRO A 136 9.57 -1.41 -8.44
CA PRO A 136 8.67 -0.52 -9.19
C PRO A 136 8.24 -1.09 -10.55
N ILE A 137 9.13 -1.84 -11.22
CA ILE A 137 8.84 -2.46 -12.52
C ILE A 137 7.79 -3.57 -12.36
N MET A 138 7.92 -4.37 -11.31
CA MET A 138 6.97 -5.45 -11.02
C MET A 138 5.60 -4.90 -10.59
N GLN A 139 5.55 -3.93 -9.69
CA GLN A 139 4.29 -3.27 -9.34
C GLN A 139 3.63 -2.64 -10.57
N GLY A 140 4.42 -2.03 -11.45
CA GLY A 140 3.93 -1.49 -12.72
C GLY A 140 3.39 -2.58 -13.64
N TRP A 141 4.05 -3.74 -13.71
CA TRP A 141 3.59 -4.86 -14.51
C TRP A 141 2.29 -5.49 -14.01
N ASP A 142 2.07 -5.49 -12.70
CA ASP A 142 0.77 -5.88 -12.12
C ASP A 142 -0.38 -5.11 -12.78
N SER A 143 -0.21 -3.80 -12.99
CA SER A 143 -1.23 -2.96 -13.63
C SER A 143 -1.49 -3.33 -15.09
N VAL A 144 -0.45 -3.74 -15.81
CA VAL A 144 -0.55 -4.24 -17.18
C VAL A 144 -1.32 -5.55 -17.23
N VAL A 145 -0.98 -6.51 -16.37
CA VAL A 145 -1.60 -7.84 -16.34
C VAL A 145 -3.08 -7.76 -16.03
N ILE A 146 -3.47 -6.98 -15.03
CA ILE A 146 -4.87 -6.85 -14.64
C ILE A 146 -5.64 -5.80 -15.45
N LYS A 147 -4.97 -5.04 -16.33
CA LYS A 147 -5.54 -3.92 -17.10
C LYS A 147 -6.27 -2.94 -16.18
N ALA A 148 -5.53 -2.42 -15.19
CA ALA A 148 -6.10 -1.50 -14.21
C ALA A 148 -6.50 -0.16 -14.87
N ASP A 149 -7.70 0.35 -14.53
CA ASP A 149 -8.16 1.70 -14.92
C ASP A 149 -7.76 2.74 -13.87
N VAL A 150 -7.71 2.34 -12.61
CA VAL A 150 -7.31 3.18 -11.47
C VAL A 150 -6.40 2.37 -10.55
N GLU A 151 -5.31 2.96 -10.10
CA GLU A 151 -4.48 2.41 -9.03
C GLU A 151 -4.49 3.32 -7.81
N LEU A 152 -4.83 2.73 -6.65
CA LEU A 152 -4.80 3.39 -5.36
C LEU A 152 -3.45 3.14 -4.68
N GLY A 153 -2.86 4.18 -4.10
CA GLY A 153 -1.63 4.04 -3.33
C GLY A 153 -1.40 5.21 -2.38
N GLY A 154 -0.57 5.01 -1.38
CA GLY A 154 -0.05 6.11 -0.56
C GLY A 154 0.81 7.07 -1.39
N THR A 155 1.00 8.30 -0.93
CA THR A 155 1.84 9.29 -1.64
C THR A 155 3.26 8.80 -1.88
N ASP A 156 3.77 7.88 -1.08
CA ASP A 156 5.06 7.21 -1.25
C ASP A 156 5.10 6.22 -2.43
N GLN A 157 3.94 5.85 -2.99
CA GLN A 157 3.81 4.91 -4.11
C GLN A 157 3.77 5.60 -5.49
N LEU A 158 3.76 6.94 -5.54
CA LEU A 158 3.57 7.68 -6.79
C LEU A 158 4.54 7.23 -7.90
N PHE A 159 5.81 7.05 -7.56
CA PHE A 159 6.82 6.63 -8.54
C PHE A 159 6.47 5.27 -9.16
N ASN A 160 6.15 4.29 -8.32
CA ASN A 160 5.82 2.93 -8.79
C ASN A 160 4.56 2.92 -9.67
N ILE A 161 3.55 3.69 -9.28
CA ILE A 161 2.30 3.81 -10.06
C ILE A 161 2.56 4.47 -11.41
N MET A 162 3.43 5.46 -11.47
CA MET A 162 3.81 6.11 -12.74
C MET A 162 4.55 5.16 -13.68
N VAL A 163 5.42 4.28 -13.16
CA VAL A 163 6.04 3.21 -13.95
C VAL A 163 4.97 2.30 -14.57
N GLY A 164 3.92 1.97 -13.81
CA GLY A 164 2.80 1.18 -14.33
C GLY A 164 2.08 1.85 -15.50
N ARG A 165 1.84 3.16 -15.40
CA ARG A 165 1.24 3.94 -16.49
C ARG A 165 2.10 3.91 -17.77
N ASP A 166 3.41 4.01 -17.62
CA ASP A 166 4.33 3.99 -18.79
C ASP A 166 4.37 2.59 -19.42
N LEU A 167 4.40 1.53 -18.61
CA LEU A 167 4.32 0.16 -19.12
C LEU A 167 2.99 -0.15 -19.82
N GLN A 168 1.86 0.37 -19.29
CA GLN A 168 0.56 0.24 -19.97
C GLN A 168 0.55 0.91 -21.34
N LYS A 169 1.14 2.12 -21.48
CA LYS A 169 1.26 2.79 -22.79
C LYS A 169 2.04 1.95 -23.79
N GLU A 170 3.16 1.36 -23.37
CA GLU A 170 3.97 0.49 -24.24
C GLU A 170 3.20 -0.77 -24.67
N GLU A 171 2.35 -1.31 -23.78
CA GLU A 171 1.44 -2.41 -24.11
C GLU A 171 0.17 -1.97 -24.84
N ARG A 172 0.09 -0.69 -25.27
CA ARG A 172 -1.07 -0.11 -25.96
C ARG A 172 -2.38 -0.19 -25.15
N GLN A 173 -2.25 -0.16 -23.84
CA GLN A 173 -3.38 -0.03 -22.92
C GLN A 173 -3.61 1.44 -22.58
N GLU A 174 -4.85 1.81 -22.22
CA GLU A 174 -5.12 3.11 -21.61
C GLU A 174 -4.39 3.21 -20.26
N PRO A 175 -3.59 4.27 -20.03
CA PRO A 175 -2.86 4.39 -18.78
C PRO A 175 -3.78 4.65 -17.59
N GLN A 176 -3.68 3.86 -16.57
CA GLN A 176 -4.47 3.97 -15.33
C GLN A 176 -4.41 5.36 -14.71
N VAL A 177 -5.46 5.76 -14.01
CA VAL A 177 -5.46 6.93 -13.14
C VAL A 177 -4.69 6.62 -11.86
N ALA A 178 -3.70 7.45 -11.54
CA ALA A 178 -3.00 7.38 -10.25
C ALA A 178 -3.80 8.14 -9.19
N MET A 179 -4.37 7.43 -8.21
CA MET A 179 -5.09 8.06 -7.10
C MET A 179 -4.27 7.96 -5.83
N MET A 180 -3.68 9.09 -5.44
CA MET A 180 -2.80 9.16 -4.27
C MET A 180 -3.59 9.47 -3.00
N LEU A 181 -3.35 8.67 -1.97
CA LEU A 181 -3.99 8.80 -0.66
C LEU A 181 -2.96 9.30 0.36
N PRO A 182 -3.39 10.12 1.32
CA PRO A 182 -2.49 10.58 2.38
C PRO A 182 -2.05 9.39 3.25
N ILE A 183 -0.79 9.42 3.66
CA ILE A 183 -0.24 8.43 4.59
C ILE A 183 -0.75 8.73 5.99
N LEU A 184 -1.35 7.74 6.65
CA LEU A 184 -1.80 7.88 8.02
C LEU A 184 -0.59 7.87 8.98
N GLU A 185 -0.48 8.91 9.80
CA GLU A 185 0.53 8.97 10.87
C GLU A 185 0.18 7.96 11.97
N GLY A 186 1.20 7.46 12.65
CA GLY A 186 1.04 6.59 13.80
C GLY A 186 0.64 7.34 15.07
N LEU A 187 0.54 6.61 16.19
CA LEU A 187 0.16 7.14 17.51
C LEU A 187 1.07 8.29 17.98
N ASP A 188 2.31 8.35 17.48
CA ASP A 188 3.27 9.41 17.75
C ASP A 188 2.95 10.75 17.05
N GLY A 189 2.04 10.74 16.07
CA GLY A 189 1.63 11.91 15.28
C GLY A 189 2.75 12.52 14.43
N ARG A 190 3.78 11.76 14.10
CA ARG A 190 4.99 12.22 13.38
C ARG A 190 5.39 11.29 12.25
N GLN A 191 5.55 10.00 12.55
CA GLN A 191 5.98 9.01 11.59
C GLN A 191 4.76 8.27 11.01
N LYS A 192 4.90 7.73 9.81
CA LYS A 192 3.85 6.87 9.24
C LYS A 192 3.52 5.73 10.20
N MET A 193 2.25 5.36 10.26
CA MET A 193 1.81 4.23 11.05
C MET A 193 2.52 2.95 10.60
N SER A 194 3.18 2.28 11.53
CA SER A 194 3.90 1.03 11.27
C SER A 194 4.02 0.18 12.52
N LYS A 195 3.83 -1.14 12.39
CA LYS A 195 4.04 -2.08 13.50
C LYS A 195 5.49 -2.10 13.97
N SER A 196 6.45 -2.03 13.05
CA SER A 196 7.87 -2.02 13.40
C SER A 196 8.30 -0.80 14.23
N LEU A 197 7.52 0.28 14.18
CA LEU A 197 7.72 1.49 14.98
C LEU A 197 6.94 1.48 16.31
N GLY A 198 6.11 0.46 16.55
CA GLY A 198 5.27 0.37 17.76
C GLY A 198 4.19 1.45 17.85
N ASN A 199 3.89 2.17 16.76
CA ASN A 199 2.96 3.29 16.70
C ASN A 199 1.65 2.97 15.97
N ALA A 200 1.33 1.67 15.79
CA ALA A 200 0.19 1.22 15.00
C ALA A 200 -1.00 0.77 15.88
N ILE A 201 -2.20 0.89 15.28
CA ILE A 201 -3.43 0.22 15.75
C ILE A 201 -3.78 -0.84 14.72
N GLY A 202 -3.77 -2.10 15.14
CA GLY A 202 -4.15 -3.25 14.30
C GLY A 202 -5.67 -3.39 14.21
N VAL A 203 -6.19 -3.79 13.04
CA VAL A 203 -7.64 -4.00 12.84
C VAL A 203 -8.18 -5.27 13.50
N SER A 204 -7.30 -6.08 14.09
CA SER A 204 -7.64 -7.31 14.80
C SER A 204 -7.30 -7.25 16.29
N GLU A 205 -6.90 -6.09 16.80
CA GLU A 205 -6.72 -5.88 18.25
C GLU A 205 -8.06 -5.96 19.00
N ALA A 206 -8.00 -6.24 20.28
CA ALA A 206 -9.21 -6.23 21.11
C ALA A 206 -9.87 -4.84 21.10
N PRO A 207 -11.22 -4.74 21.01
CA PRO A 207 -11.91 -3.45 20.88
C PRO A 207 -11.56 -2.45 21.98
N GLY A 208 -11.36 -2.91 23.23
CA GLY A 208 -10.97 -2.04 24.34
C GLY A 208 -9.57 -1.46 24.17
N GLU A 209 -8.62 -2.22 23.60
CA GLU A 209 -7.28 -1.72 23.33
C GLU A 209 -7.27 -0.73 22.17
N MET A 210 -7.98 -1.02 21.07
CA MET A 210 -8.16 -0.08 19.96
C MET A 210 -8.75 1.24 20.45
N PHE A 211 -9.82 1.16 21.25
CA PHE A 211 -10.47 2.31 21.86
C PHE A 211 -9.49 3.12 22.72
N GLY A 212 -8.75 2.45 23.61
CA GLY A 212 -7.76 3.10 24.48
C GLY A 212 -6.67 3.83 23.68
N LYS A 213 -6.15 3.19 22.62
CA LYS A 213 -5.15 3.80 21.73
C LYS A 213 -5.71 5.04 20.99
N VAL A 214 -6.93 4.96 20.44
CA VAL A 214 -7.57 6.12 19.79
C VAL A 214 -7.81 7.26 20.79
N MET A 215 -8.25 6.93 21.99
CA MET A 215 -8.47 7.94 23.03
C MET A 215 -7.19 8.62 23.52
N SER A 216 -6.02 7.97 23.38
CA SER A 216 -4.72 8.49 23.84
C SER A 216 -4.04 9.45 22.88
N ILE A 217 -4.46 9.54 21.61
CA ILE A 217 -3.83 10.41 20.61
C ILE A 217 -4.00 11.89 20.96
N SER A 218 -3.09 12.74 20.47
CA SER A 218 -3.23 14.19 20.61
C SER A 218 -4.44 14.73 19.82
N ASP A 219 -4.98 15.87 20.22
CA ASP A 219 -6.12 16.49 19.53
C ASP A 219 -5.77 16.89 18.09
N GLY A 220 -4.52 17.32 17.85
CA GLY A 220 -4.04 17.62 16.51
C GLY A 220 -3.97 16.38 15.61
N LEU A 221 -3.52 15.24 16.14
CA LEU A 221 -3.52 13.96 15.40
C LEU A 221 -4.94 13.47 15.16
N MET A 222 -5.81 13.57 16.17
CA MET A 222 -7.22 13.21 16.07
C MET A 222 -7.91 13.97 14.94
N ALA A 223 -7.68 15.29 14.82
CA ALA A 223 -8.28 16.08 13.74
C ALA A 223 -7.86 15.59 12.33
N ARG A 224 -6.57 15.22 12.17
CA ARG A 224 -6.08 14.66 10.90
C ARG A 224 -6.69 13.28 10.60
N TRP A 225 -6.71 12.38 11.59
CA TRP A 225 -7.31 11.06 11.43
C TRP A 225 -8.81 11.12 11.13
N TYR A 226 -9.50 12.10 11.73
CA TYR A 226 -10.92 12.30 11.52
C TYR A 226 -11.27 12.49 10.04
N GLY A 227 -10.53 13.35 9.34
CA GLY A 227 -10.68 13.53 7.90
C GLY A 227 -10.29 12.30 7.08
N GLN A 228 -9.19 11.64 7.46
CA GLN A 228 -8.63 10.52 6.69
C GLN A 228 -9.42 9.20 6.87
N LEU A 229 -9.92 8.93 8.06
CA LEU A 229 -10.61 7.67 8.40
C LEU A 229 -12.12 7.78 8.29
N LEU A 230 -12.72 8.92 8.62
CA LEU A 230 -14.17 9.13 8.56
C LEU A 230 -14.64 9.85 7.28
N GLY A 231 -13.71 10.38 6.49
CA GLY A 231 -14.02 11.10 5.23
C GLY A 231 -14.84 12.38 5.43
N ARG A 232 -14.79 12.97 6.62
CA ARG A 232 -15.50 14.21 6.97
C ARG A 232 -14.64 15.13 7.81
N GLU A 233 -14.89 16.42 7.72
CA GLU A 233 -14.19 17.39 8.54
C GLU A 233 -14.72 17.40 9.99
N LEU A 234 -13.81 17.68 10.93
CA LEU A 234 -14.18 17.90 12.33
C LEU A 234 -14.89 19.24 12.45
N CYS A 235 -16.04 19.26 13.12
CA CYS A 235 -16.72 20.52 13.44
C CYS A 235 -15.87 21.37 14.40
N ARG A 236 -15.76 22.69 14.12
CA ARG A 236 -14.90 23.59 14.92
C ARG A 236 -15.23 23.63 16.41
N ASP A 237 -16.51 23.44 16.74
CA ASP A 237 -17.02 23.52 18.13
C ASP A 237 -17.16 22.13 18.78
N GLU A 238 -16.70 21.07 18.11
CA GLU A 238 -16.81 19.72 18.66
C GLU A 238 -15.75 19.48 19.73
N HIS A 239 -16.20 19.06 20.90
CA HIS A 239 -15.30 18.78 22.02
C HIS A 239 -14.36 17.60 21.67
N PRO A 240 -13.03 17.71 21.86
CA PRO A 240 -12.06 16.68 21.45
C PRO A 240 -12.39 15.27 21.94
N MET A 241 -12.87 15.13 23.17
CA MET A 241 -13.27 13.83 23.73
C MET A 241 -14.48 13.22 23.00
N THR A 242 -15.41 14.03 22.51
CA THR A 242 -16.55 13.58 21.72
C THR A 242 -16.08 13.11 20.33
N ALA A 243 -15.23 13.89 19.69
CA ALA A 243 -14.63 13.55 18.41
C ALA A 243 -13.79 12.24 18.48
N LYS A 244 -12.95 12.08 19.51
CA LYS A 244 -12.20 10.83 19.73
C LYS A 244 -13.11 9.62 19.92
N LYS A 245 -14.22 9.78 20.67
CA LYS A 245 -15.20 8.70 20.82
C LYS A 245 -15.91 8.34 19.50
N GLN A 246 -16.16 9.30 18.63
CA GLN A 246 -16.70 9.05 17.30
C GLN A 246 -15.69 8.33 16.39
N LEU A 247 -14.44 8.76 16.46
CA LEU A 247 -13.34 8.12 15.72
C LEU A 247 -13.07 6.68 16.18
N ALA A 248 -13.33 6.37 17.45
CA ALA A 248 -13.08 5.08 18.07
C ALA A 248 -14.28 4.08 17.94
N ARG A 249 -15.39 4.51 17.37
CA ARG A 249 -16.59 3.68 17.09
C ARG A 249 -16.59 3.12 15.69
#